data_9800a32b3dbb5628e724130cbf30ce41
#
_entry.id   9800a32b3dbb5628e724130cbf30ce41
#
_cell.length_a   1.000
_cell.length_b   1.000
_cell.length_c   1.000
_cell.angle_alpha   90.00
_cell.angle_beta   90.00
_cell.angle_gamma   90.00
#
_symmetry.space_group_name_H-M   'P 1'
#
loop_
_entity.id
_entity.type
_entity.pdbx_description
1 polymer ?
#
loop_
_entity_poly.entity_id
_entity_poly.type
_entity_poly.pdbx_seq_one_letter_code
_entity_poly.pdbx_strand_id
1 'polypeptide(L)'
;RHALVNKNMKKKVKQQLPTSFENYADVFAKLGFPIDKNEFISIFPPEGGDMMQLPELFRDKKEDEKWIGIAPFAAHQGKIYPKEQMKEVVRTMVANHPDYSIFLFGRGKEEEETFNQWTKEMPQCTFVSQHIENLRQELILMSHLDVMVSMDSANMHLASLVNTPVVSIWGATHPMAGFLGWNQDKDNTI
;
A
#
# COMPACT_ATOMS: atom_id res chain seq x y z
N ARG A 1 -21.40 -1.01 7.18
CA ARG A 1 -20.90 -1.36 8.53
C ARG A 1 -21.93 -2.19 9.32
N HIS A 2 -23.22 -1.89 9.24
CA HIS A 2 -24.25 -2.68 9.94
C HIS A 2 -24.43 -4.11 9.40
N ALA A 3 -24.12 -4.36 8.13
CA ALA A 3 -24.20 -5.68 7.52
C ALA A 3 -23.12 -6.67 8.06
N LEU A 4 -21.97 -6.16 8.53
CA LEU A 4 -20.92 -7.00 9.11
C LEU A 4 -21.23 -7.50 10.53
N VAL A 5 -22.12 -6.82 11.23
CA VAL A 5 -22.52 -7.15 12.61
C VAL A 5 -24.02 -6.97 12.76
N ASN A 6 -24.77 -8.01 12.54
CA ASN A 6 -26.19 -8.00 12.94
C ASN A 6 -26.28 -8.28 14.44
N LYS A 7 -26.62 -7.25 15.22
CA LYS A 7 -26.72 -7.34 16.69
C LYS A 7 -27.76 -8.36 17.17
N ASN A 8 -28.72 -8.68 16.33
CA ASN A 8 -29.82 -9.60 16.63
C ASN A 8 -29.52 -11.06 16.27
N MET A 9 -28.39 -11.35 15.64
CA MET A 9 -28.01 -12.73 15.30
C MET A 9 -27.15 -13.36 16.40
N LYS A 10 -27.53 -14.55 16.84
CA LYS A 10 -26.74 -15.37 17.76
C LYS A 10 -25.37 -15.80 17.16
N LYS A 11 -25.24 -15.75 15.82
CA LYS A 11 -23.98 -15.99 15.11
C LYS A 11 -23.61 -14.74 14.29
N LYS A 12 -22.39 -14.25 14.47
CA LYS A 12 -21.83 -13.20 13.61
C LYS A 12 -21.53 -13.81 12.25
N VAL A 13 -22.20 -13.37 11.20
CA VAL A 13 -21.90 -13.75 9.82
C VAL A 13 -21.07 -12.64 9.24
N LYS A 14 -19.80 -12.93 8.89
CA LYS A 14 -18.97 -12.03 8.11
C LYS A 14 -19.37 -12.15 6.64
N GLN A 15 -19.94 -11.10 6.09
CA GLN A 15 -20.31 -11.01 4.69
C GLN A 15 -19.47 -9.91 4.04
N GLN A 16 -18.86 -10.21 2.88
CA GLN A 16 -18.16 -9.22 2.08
C GLN A 16 -19.12 -8.10 1.68
N LEU A 17 -18.76 -6.87 2.01
CA LEU A 17 -19.47 -5.68 1.53
C LEU A 17 -18.89 -5.26 0.17
N PRO A 18 -19.71 -4.59 -0.68
CA PRO A 18 -19.21 -3.98 -1.90
C PRO A 18 -18.00 -3.07 -1.61
N THR A 19 -17.01 -3.13 -2.46
CA THR A 19 -15.85 -2.24 -2.36
C THR A 19 -16.23 -0.80 -2.68
N SER A 20 -15.39 0.15 -2.27
CA SER A 20 -15.56 1.54 -2.65
C SER A 20 -15.62 1.71 -4.17
N PHE A 21 -14.82 0.96 -4.91
CA PHE A 21 -14.80 0.97 -6.39
C PHE A 21 -16.12 0.45 -6.97
N GLU A 22 -16.67 -0.63 -6.44
CA GLU A 22 -17.97 -1.16 -6.86
C GLU A 22 -19.08 -0.15 -6.61
N ASN A 23 -19.07 0.51 -5.45
CA ASN A 23 -20.05 1.55 -5.13
C ASN A 23 -19.96 2.73 -6.11
N TYR A 24 -18.75 3.17 -6.49
CA TYR A 24 -18.59 4.22 -7.51
C TYR A 24 -19.02 3.74 -8.89
N ALA A 25 -18.65 2.53 -9.30
CA ALA A 25 -19.09 1.95 -10.57
C ALA A 25 -20.63 1.88 -10.67
N ASP A 26 -21.31 1.51 -9.58
CA ASP A 26 -22.78 1.50 -9.51
C ASP A 26 -23.40 2.90 -9.69
N VAL A 27 -22.75 3.94 -9.17
CA VAL A 27 -23.21 5.33 -9.40
C VAL A 27 -23.10 5.69 -10.86
N PHE A 28 -21.97 5.41 -11.51
CA PHE A 28 -21.80 5.67 -12.95
C PHE A 28 -22.79 4.87 -13.80
N ALA A 29 -23.00 3.59 -13.48
CA ALA A 29 -23.98 2.77 -14.17
C ALA A 29 -25.40 3.33 -14.09
N LYS A 30 -25.83 3.83 -12.92
CA LYS A 30 -27.14 4.49 -12.72
C LYS A 30 -27.27 5.80 -13.50
N LEU A 31 -26.17 6.46 -13.80
CA LEU A 31 -26.13 7.66 -14.64
C LEU A 31 -26.09 7.35 -16.15
N GLY A 32 -26.08 6.07 -16.55
CA GLY A 32 -26.01 5.63 -17.94
C GLY A 32 -24.59 5.46 -18.48
N PHE A 33 -23.57 5.49 -17.62
CA PHE A 33 -22.16 5.33 -17.97
C PHE A 33 -21.56 4.11 -17.23
N PRO A 34 -21.93 2.86 -17.60
CA PRO A 34 -21.39 1.68 -16.96
C PRO A 34 -19.88 1.59 -17.16
N ILE A 35 -19.14 1.25 -16.10
CA ILE A 35 -17.71 1.04 -16.13
C ILE A 35 -17.44 -0.46 -16.09
N ASP A 36 -16.69 -0.97 -17.08
CA ASP A 36 -16.16 -2.35 -16.99
C ASP A 36 -14.91 -2.35 -16.11
N LYS A 37 -15.04 -2.99 -14.96
CA LYS A 37 -13.96 -3.10 -13.98
C LYS A 37 -12.77 -3.92 -14.48
N ASN A 38 -12.98 -4.78 -15.49
CA ASN A 38 -11.94 -5.64 -16.05
C ASN A 38 -11.02 -4.91 -17.04
N GLU A 39 -11.41 -3.73 -17.51
CA GLU A 39 -10.61 -2.95 -18.44
C GLU A 39 -9.48 -2.16 -17.75
N PHE A 40 -9.58 -1.93 -16.43
CA PHE A 40 -8.56 -1.19 -15.70
C PHE A 40 -7.67 -2.13 -14.90
N ILE A 41 -6.38 -2.14 -15.21
CA ILE A 41 -5.34 -2.90 -14.49
C ILE A 41 -4.41 -1.94 -13.74
N SER A 42 -3.90 -0.93 -14.41
CA SER A 42 -2.93 0.04 -13.88
C SER A 42 -3.05 1.38 -14.61
N ILE A 43 -2.63 2.45 -13.94
CA ILE A 43 -2.47 3.78 -14.60
C ILE A 43 -1.19 3.87 -15.43
N PHE A 44 -0.30 2.89 -15.31
CA PHE A 44 0.91 2.76 -16.11
C PHE A 44 0.84 1.50 -16.99
N PRO A 45 1.65 1.42 -18.06
CA PRO A 45 1.78 0.21 -18.84
C PRO A 45 2.39 -0.94 -18.01
N PRO A 46 2.38 -2.19 -18.51
CA PRO A 46 2.83 -3.37 -17.75
C PRO A 46 4.28 -3.27 -17.23
N GLU A 47 5.14 -2.55 -17.93
CA GLU A 47 6.54 -2.28 -17.54
C GLU A 47 6.68 -1.25 -16.41
N GLY A 48 5.58 -0.63 -15.99
CA GLY A 48 5.57 0.41 -14.96
C GLY A 48 5.70 1.82 -15.53
N GLY A 49 5.85 2.82 -14.65
CA GLY A 49 6.09 4.20 -15.02
C GLY A 49 7.55 4.43 -15.46
N ASP A 50 7.79 5.51 -16.20
CA ASP A 50 9.12 5.87 -16.71
C ASP A 50 10.09 6.25 -15.58
N MET A 51 11.02 5.35 -15.24
CA MET A 51 12.02 5.55 -14.19
C MET A 51 12.96 6.74 -14.46
N MET A 52 13.09 7.21 -15.71
CA MET A 52 13.90 8.39 -16.01
C MET A 52 13.31 9.68 -15.41
N GLN A 53 12.03 9.68 -15.02
CA GLN A 53 11.38 10.77 -14.29
C GLN A 53 11.68 10.75 -12.78
N LEU A 54 12.33 9.70 -12.28
CA LEU A 54 12.76 9.60 -10.89
C LEU A 54 14.17 10.20 -10.70
N PRO A 55 14.53 10.57 -9.45
CA PRO A 55 15.90 10.83 -9.07
C PRO A 55 16.81 9.65 -9.40
N GLU A 56 18.08 9.90 -9.69
CA GLU A 56 19.06 8.89 -10.11
C GLU A 56 19.13 7.68 -9.17
N LEU A 57 18.99 7.92 -7.87
CA LEU A 57 18.95 6.90 -6.82
C LEU A 57 17.95 5.77 -7.08
N PHE A 58 16.84 6.05 -7.79
CA PHE A 58 15.75 5.10 -8.07
C PHE A 58 15.70 4.61 -9.52
N ARG A 59 16.78 4.74 -10.29
CA ARG A 59 16.76 4.38 -11.72
C ARG A 59 17.42 3.03 -12.02
N ASP A 60 18.16 2.48 -11.09
CA ASP A 60 19.02 1.30 -11.33
C ASP A 60 18.57 0.12 -10.43
N LYS A 61 17.38 -0.41 -10.70
CA LYS A 61 16.93 -1.68 -10.10
C LYS A 61 17.64 -2.83 -10.79
N LYS A 62 18.41 -3.59 -10.02
CA LYS A 62 19.11 -4.78 -10.53
C LYS A 62 18.14 -5.95 -10.74
N GLU A 63 18.48 -6.88 -11.61
CA GLU A 63 17.61 -8.00 -12.00
C GLU A 63 17.22 -8.89 -10.80
N ASP A 64 18.15 -9.15 -9.89
CA ASP A 64 17.93 -9.98 -8.70
C ASP A 64 17.51 -9.18 -7.46
N GLU A 65 17.45 -7.86 -7.54
CA GLU A 65 17.12 -6.99 -6.43
C GLU A 65 15.60 -6.96 -6.20
N LYS A 66 15.18 -7.07 -4.93
CA LYS A 66 13.79 -6.90 -4.54
C LYS A 66 13.55 -5.55 -3.92
N TRP A 67 12.59 -4.84 -4.47
CA TRP A 67 12.15 -3.54 -3.98
C TRP A 67 10.88 -3.67 -3.17
N ILE A 68 10.99 -3.41 -1.87
CA ILE A 68 9.89 -3.55 -0.92
C ILE A 68 9.47 -2.17 -0.42
N GLY A 69 8.21 -1.82 -0.64
CA GLY A 69 7.62 -0.62 -0.06
C GLY A 69 7.06 -0.88 1.34
N ILE A 70 7.30 0.02 2.28
CA ILE A 70 6.75 -0.03 3.64
C ILE A 70 6.03 1.27 3.95
N ALA A 71 4.71 1.20 4.18
CA ALA A 71 3.86 2.32 4.57
C ALA A 71 3.18 2.03 5.92
N PRO A 72 3.87 2.23 7.06
CA PRO A 72 3.44 1.74 8.37
C PRO A 72 2.44 2.66 9.07
N PHE A 73 2.10 3.79 8.47
CA PHE A 73 1.24 4.80 9.07
C PHE A 73 -0.15 4.87 8.42
N ALA A 74 -1.09 5.39 9.17
CA ALA A 74 -2.45 5.69 8.70
C ALA A 74 -3.01 6.89 9.47
N ALA A 75 -4.01 7.57 8.89
CA ALA A 75 -4.63 8.75 9.51
C ALA A 75 -5.27 8.50 10.89
N HIS A 76 -5.59 7.25 11.20
CA HIS A 76 -6.22 6.87 12.47
C HIS A 76 -5.36 5.88 13.23
N GLN A 77 -5.06 6.18 14.49
CA GLN A 77 -4.24 5.34 15.38
C GLN A 77 -4.71 3.88 15.45
N GLY A 78 -6.03 3.65 15.48
CA GLY A 78 -6.59 2.29 15.50
C GLY A 78 -6.30 1.44 14.25
N LYS A 79 -5.74 2.02 13.19
CA LYS A 79 -5.32 1.31 11.98
C LYS A 79 -3.80 1.03 11.94
N ILE A 80 -3.03 1.62 12.85
CA ILE A 80 -1.57 1.54 12.84
C ILE A 80 -1.12 0.29 13.60
N TYR A 81 -0.32 -0.54 12.95
CA TYR A 81 0.42 -1.59 13.62
C TYR A 81 1.51 -0.98 14.52
N PRO A 82 1.77 -1.50 15.73
CA PRO A 82 2.71 -0.86 16.64
C PRO A 82 4.07 -0.58 15.97
N LYS A 83 4.49 0.67 16.01
CA LYS A 83 5.65 1.20 15.28
C LYS A 83 6.94 0.41 15.57
N GLU A 84 7.19 0.08 16.84
CA GLU A 84 8.40 -0.68 17.21
C GLU A 84 8.37 -2.13 16.70
N GLN A 85 7.18 -2.73 16.60
CA GLN A 85 7.01 -4.05 16.01
C GLN A 85 7.21 -4.01 14.49
N MET A 86 6.71 -2.97 13.81
CA MET A 86 6.98 -2.79 12.38
C MET A 86 8.46 -2.57 12.11
N LYS A 87 9.14 -1.78 12.95
CA LYS A 87 10.59 -1.61 12.87
C LYS A 87 11.34 -2.93 12.97
N GLU A 88 10.91 -3.82 13.86
CA GLU A 88 11.51 -5.16 14.02
C GLU A 88 11.25 -6.05 12.80
N VAL A 89 10.06 -5.95 12.19
CA VAL A 89 9.79 -6.63 10.91
C VAL A 89 10.76 -6.16 9.83
N VAL A 90 10.92 -4.85 9.66
CA VAL A 90 11.86 -4.27 8.68
C VAL A 90 13.29 -4.72 8.97
N ARG A 91 13.72 -4.67 10.24
CA ARG A 91 15.06 -5.12 10.64
C ARG A 91 15.31 -6.59 10.31
N THR A 92 14.31 -7.43 10.53
CA THR A 92 14.37 -8.87 10.21
C THR A 92 14.46 -9.11 8.70
N MET A 93 13.70 -8.35 7.91
CA MET A 93 13.77 -8.41 6.44
C MET A 93 15.19 -8.07 5.96
N VAL A 94 15.72 -6.95 6.39
CA VAL A 94 17.06 -6.47 6.01
C VAL A 94 18.18 -7.45 6.43
N ALA A 95 18.06 -8.04 7.63
CA ALA A 95 19.05 -8.97 8.12
C ALA A 95 19.06 -10.31 7.35
N ASN A 96 17.89 -10.78 6.93
CA ASN A 96 17.75 -12.06 6.22
C ASN A 96 17.89 -11.94 4.69
N HIS A 97 17.71 -10.75 4.14
CA HIS A 97 17.67 -10.49 2.71
C HIS A 97 18.53 -9.26 2.38
N PRO A 98 19.85 -9.42 2.26
CA PRO A 98 20.75 -8.30 1.95
C PRO A 98 20.57 -7.74 0.53
N ASP A 99 19.87 -8.45 -0.33
CA ASP A 99 19.46 -8.10 -1.69
C ASP A 99 18.17 -7.28 -1.76
N TYR A 100 17.53 -7.01 -0.59
CA TYR A 100 16.33 -6.19 -0.54
C TYR A 100 16.66 -4.71 -0.36
N SER A 101 16.03 -3.86 -1.18
CA SER A 101 15.97 -2.41 -0.96
C SER A 101 14.60 -2.04 -0.39
N ILE A 102 14.60 -1.39 0.77
CA ILE A 102 13.39 -1.03 1.49
C ILE A 102 13.08 0.45 1.28
N PHE A 103 11.90 0.75 0.78
CA PHE A 103 11.42 2.10 0.54
C PHE A 103 10.33 2.47 1.55
N LEU A 104 10.59 3.49 2.37
CA LEU A 104 9.70 3.95 3.44
C LEU A 104 8.80 5.06 2.90
N PHE A 105 7.50 4.82 2.86
CA PHE A 105 6.49 5.74 2.35
C PHE A 105 5.73 6.40 3.51
N GLY A 106 5.78 7.72 3.53
CA GLY A 106 5.06 8.54 4.50
C GLY A 106 5.43 10.00 4.38
N ARG A 107 4.63 10.87 5.02
CA ARG A 107 4.82 12.33 5.02
C ARG A 107 4.35 12.91 6.34
N GLY A 108 5.03 13.97 6.77
CA GLY A 108 4.71 14.68 7.99
C GLY A 108 5.71 14.42 9.10
N LYS A 109 5.76 15.37 10.03
CA LYS A 109 6.85 15.48 11.00
C LYS A 109 7.11 14.21 11.83
N GLU A 110 6.06 13.57 12.33
CA GLU A 110 6.19 12.35 13.14
C GLU A 110 6.74 11.17 12.33
N GLU A 111 6.25 11.02 11.10
CA GLU A 111 6.70 9.97 10.18
C GLU A 111 8.15 10.22 9.74
N GLU A 112 8.51 11.48 9.43
CA GLU A 112 9.87 11.89 9.08
C GLU A 112 10.86 11.63 10.22
N GLU A 113 10.53 11.99 11.45
CA GLU A 113 11.37 11.71 12.62
C GLU A 113 11.61 10.20 12.79
N THR A 114 10.56 9.41 12.60
CA THR A 114 10.63 7.95 12.69
C THR A 114 11.50 7.36 11.59
N PHE A 115 11.29 7.74 10.34
CA PHE A 115 12.04 7.21 9.21
C PHE A 115 13.50 7.65 9.20
N ASN A 116 13.78 8.88 9.63
CA ASN A 116 15.15 9.36 9.82
C ASN A 116 15.93 8.55 10.86
N GLN A 117 15.24 8.02 11.86
CA GLN A 117 15.86 7.10 12.80
C GLN A 117 16.10 5.71 12.16
N TRP A 118 15.10 5.18 11.44
CA TRP A 118 15.20 3.85 10.83
C TRP A 118 16.30 3.79 9.76
N THR A 119 16.42 4.81 8.91
CA THR A 119 17.47 4.87 7.87
C THR A 119 18.88 4.96 8.43
N LYS A 120 19.07 5.58 9.61
CA LYS A 120 20.36 5.58 10.31
C LYS A 120 20.77 4.21 10.85
N GLU A 121 19.79 3.41 11.27
CA GLU A 121 20.03 2.09 11.84
C GLU A 121 20.06 0.99 10.77
N MET A 122 19.38 1.18 9.65
CA MET A 122 19.21 0.22 8.56
C MET A 122 19.53 0.91 7.22
N PRO A 123 20.80 0.88 6.75
CA PRO A 123 21.23 1.60 5.54
C PRO A 123 20.54 1.14 4.25
N GLN A 124 19.93 -0.06 4.22
CA GLN A 124 19.13 -0.55 3.09
C GLN A 124 17.76 0.12 2.99
N CYS A 125 17.36 0.92 3.99
CA CYS A 125 16.12 1.65 3.99
C CYS A 125 16.32 3.04 3.40
N THR A 126 15.45 3.42 2.48
CA THR A 126 15.41 4.77 1.89
C THR A 126 14.09 5.44 2.24
N PHE A 127 14.15 6.61 2.86
CA PHE A 127 12.95 7.42 3.10
C PHE A 127 12.59 8.19 1.82
N VAL A 128 11.52 7.77 1.17
CA VAL A 128 11.14 8.19 -0.19
C VAL A 128 10.90 9.70 -0.29
N SER A 129 10.19 10.30 0.67
CA SER A 129 9.83 11.72 0.62
C SER A 129 11.01 12.69 0.78
N GLN A 130 12.21 12.21 1.14
CA GLN A 130 13.42 13.02 1.11
C GLN A 130 13.98 13.22 -0.30
N HIS A 131 13.58 12.39 -1.25
CA HIS A 131 14.14 12.35 -2.60
C HIS A 131 13.08 12.62 -3.68
N ILE A 132 11.80 12.35 -3.36
CA ILE A 132 10.67 12.47 -4.28
C ILE A 132 9.79 13.64 -3.88
N GLU A 133 9.53 14.54 -4.84
CA GLU A 133 8.85 15.82 -4.60
C GLU A 133 7.33 15.75 -4.81
N ASN A 134 6.85 14.84 -5.66
CA ASN A 134 5.46 14.82 -6.09
C ASN A 134 4.87 13.41 -6.19
N LEU A 135 3.53 13.35 -6.16
CA LEU A 135 2.78 12.10 -6.21
C LEU A 135 3.03 11.28 -7.48
N ARG A 136 3.28 11.93 -8.64
CA ARG A 136 3.55 11.21 -9.88
C ARG A 136 4.83 10.37 -9.78
N GLN A 137 5.90 10.95 -9.27
CA GLN A 137 7.16 10.23 -9.04
C GLN A 137 6.98 9.10 -8.00
N GLU A 138 6.19 9.35 -6.95
CA GLU A 138 5.87 8.34 -5.94
C GLU A 138 5.13 7.14 -6.56
N LEU A 139 4.16 7.38 -7.43
CA LEU A 139 3.44 6.34 -8.17
C LEU A 139 4.35 5.60 -9.17
N ILE A 140 5.27 6.31 -9.83
CA ILE A 140 6.28 5.66 -10.70
C ILE A 140 7.14 4.71 -9.85
N LEU A 141 7.68 5.16 -8.72
CA LEU A 141 8.47 4.29 -7.83
C LEU A 141 7.63 3.10 -7.36
N MET A 142 6.38 3.32 -6.91
CA MET A 142 5.49 2.25 -6.49
C MET A 142 5.29 1.20 -7.58
N SER A 143 5.18 1.59 -8.87
CA SER A 143 4.96 0.66 -9.98
C SER A 143 6.13 -0.30 -10.24
N HIS A 144 7.30 -0.03 -9.68
CA HIS A 144 8.48 -0.88 -9.77
C HIS A 144 8.77 -1.69 -8.49
N LEU A 145 7.93 -1.55 -7.46
CA LEU A 145 8.04 -2.39 -6.26
C LEU A 145 7.60 -3.82 -6.56
N ASP A 146 8.28 -4.78 -5.95
CA ASP A 146 7.85 -6.19 -5.97
C ASP A 146 6.65 -6.41 -5.02
N VAL A 147 6.61 -5.66 -3.92
CA VAL A 147 5.48 -5.67 -2.97
C VAL A 147 5.43 -4.38 -2.14
N MET A 148 4.22 -3.97 -1.77
CA MET A 148 3.98 -2.92 -0.78
C MET A 148 3.41 -3.54 0.49
N VAL A 149 4.01 -3.30 1.64
CA VAL A 149 3.42 -3.59 2.95
C VAL A 149 2.82 -2.31 3.50
N SER A 150 1.51 -2.30 3.71
CA SER A 150 0.81 -1.06 4.08
C SER A 150 -0.30 -1.30 5.08
N MET A 151 -0.56 -0.32 5.93
CA MET A 151 -1.80 -0.22 6.68
C MET A 151 -2.98 0.03 5.72
N ASP A 152 -4.22 -0.12 6.21
CA ASP A 152 -5.42 0.44 5.54
C ASP A 152 -5.29 1.98 5.48
N SER A 153 -4.57 2.46 4.48
CA SER A 153 -4.18 3.85 4.28
C SER A 153 -4.20 4.25 2.79
N ALA A 154 -3.92 5.50 2.49
CA ALA A 154 -3.82 6.00 1.11
C ALA A 154 -2.76 5.23 0.30
N ASN A 155 -1.61 4.87 0.90
CA ASN A 155 -0.53 4.17 0.21
C ASN A 155 -0.94 2.79 -0.30
N MET A 156 -1.79 2.06 0.44
CA MET A 156 -2.38 0.79 -0.03
C MET A 156 -3.16 1.01 -1.34
N HIS A 157 -3.97 2.05 -1.42
CA HIS A 157 -4.75 2.35 -2.62
C HIS A 157 -3.88 2.86 -3.77
N LEU A 158 -2.87 3.69 -3.49
CA LEU A 158 -1.94 4.20 -4.50
C LEU A 158 -1.12 3.06 -5.13
N ALA A 159 -0.59 2.15 -4.32
CA ALA A 159 0.10 0.95 -4.81
C ALA A 159 -0.83 0.07 -5.66
N SER A 160 -2.10 -0.06 -5.25
CA SER A 160 -3.12 -0.80 -6.02
C SER A 160 -3.39 -0.18 -7.40
N LEU A 161 -3.39 1.15 -7.53
CA LEU A 161 -3.62 1.85 -8.80
C LEU A 161 -2.50 1.64 -9.82
N VAL A 162 -1.32 1.30 -9.38
CA VAL A 162 -0.16 0.99 -10.24
C VAL A 162 0.10 -0.52 -10.35
N ASN A 163 -0.88 -1.34 -9.91
CA ASN A 163 -0.85 -2.79 -9.94
C ASN A 163 0.28 -3.45 -9.13
N THR A 164 0.80 -2.75 -8.13
CA THR A 164 1.76 -3.33 -7.20
C THR A 164 1.04 -4.26 -6.23
N PRO A 165 1.53 -5.50 -6.00
CA PRO A 165 0.98 -6.39 -4.98
C PRO A 165 1.07 -5.74 -3.59
N VAL A 166 0.00 -5.84 -2.79
CA VAL A 166 -0.04 -5.26 -1.45
C VAL A 166 -0.27 -6.34 -0.41
N VAL A 167 0.60 -6.40 0.59
CA VAL A 167 0.32 -7.05 1.87
C VAL A 167 -0.26 -5.98 2.78
N SER A 168 -1.54 -6.08 3.10
CA SER A 168 -2.26 -5.08 3.88
C SER A 168 -2.49 -5.53 5.32
N ILE A 169 -2.18 -4.63 6.28
CA ILE A 169 -2.31 -4.89 7.71
C ILE A 169 -3.50 -4.11 8.25
N TRP A 170 -4.38 -4.83 8.98
CA TRP A 170 -5.68 -4.32 9.41
C TRP A 170 -5.79 -4.27 10.93
N GLY A 171 -6.22 -3.13 11.44
CA GLY A 171 -6.51 -2.92 12.87
C GLY A 171 -8.00 -2.72 13.12
N ALA A 172 -8.41 -1.48 13.37
CA ALA A 172 -9.82 -1.12 13.65
C ALA A 172 -10.78 -1.25 12.44
N THR A 173 -10.25 -1.53 11.24
CA THR A 173 -10.99 -1.81 10.01
C THR A 173 -10.83 -3.27 9.59
N HIS A 174 -11.50 -3.68 8.52
CA HIS A 174 -11.46 -5.07 8.05
C HIS A 174 -11.60 -5.10 6.52
N PRO A 175 -10.86 -5.96 5.79
CA PRO A 175 -10.93 -6.05 4.33
C PRO A 175 -12.36 -6.33 3.83
N MET A 176 -13.12 -7.17 4.54
CA MET A 176 -14.54 -7.44 4.21
C MET A 176 -15.46 -6.23 4.32
N ALA A 177 -15.01 -5.11 4.91
CA ALA A 177 -15.78 -3.87 4.95
C ALA A 177 -15.76 -3.07 3.63
N GLY A 178 -15.12 -3.61 2.59
CA GLY A 178 -15.04 -3.01 1.25
C GLY A 178 -13.92 -1.98 1.10
N PHE A 179 -12.93 -1.99 1.99
CA PHE A 179 -11.80 -1.06 1.96
C PHE A 179 -10.53 -1.61 1.30
N LEU A 180 -10.53 -2.86 0.84
CA LEU A 180 -9.39 -3.43 0.15
C LEU A 180 -9.05 -2.63 -1.11
N GLY A 181 -7.76 -2.52 -1.44
CA GLY A 181 -7.28 -1.82 -2.62
C GLY A 181 -7.77 -2.49 -3.93
N TRP A 182 -7.74 -1.73 -5.01
CA TRP A 182 -8.16 -2.21 -6.33
C TRP A 182 -7.36 -3.46 -6.73
N ASN A 183 -8.07 -4.48 -7.21
CA ASN A 183 -7.49 -5.73 -7.71
C ASN A 183 -6.51 -6.44 -6.76
N GLN A 184 -6.58 -6.16 -5.45
CA GLN A 184 -5.71 -6.79 -4.46
C GLN A 184 -6.29 -8.13 -3.99
N ASP A 185 -5.39 -9.08 -3.76
CA ASP A 185 -5.76 -10.39 -3.23
C ASP A 185 -6.13 -10.26 -1.74
N LYS A 186 -7.32 -10.75 -1.40
CA LYS A 186 -7.79 -10.82 -0.01
C LYS A 186 -6.94 -11.76 0.87
N ASP A 187 -6.23 -12.70 0.27
CA ASP A 187 -5.38 -13.65 1.00
C ASP A 187 -4.06 -12.98 1.45
N ASN A 188 -3.72 -11.80 0.90
CA ASN A 188 -2.60 -10.95 1.33
C ASN A 188 -3.02 -9.95 2.43
N THR A 189 -3.96 -10.31 3.30
CA THR A 189 -4.44 -9.45 4.41
C THR A 189 -4.07 -10.06 5.77
N ILE A 190 -3.55 -9.24 6.68
CA ILE A 190 -3.11 -9.62 8.02
C ILE A 190 -3.89 -8.86 9.08
#